data_79f3d52a5efec0c46e72acce2af23625
#
_entry.id   79f3d52a5efec0c46e72acce2af23625
#
_cell.length_a   1.000
_cell.length_b   1.000
_cell.length_c   1.000
_cell.angle_alpha   90.00
_cell.angle_beta   90.00
_cell.angle_gamma   90.00
#
_symmetry.space_group_name_H-M   'P 1'
#
loop_
_entity.id
_entity.type
_entity.pdbx_description
1 polymer ?
#
loop_
_entity_poly.entity_id
_entity_poly.type
_entity_poly.pdbx_seq_one_letter_code
_entity_poly.pdbx_strand_id
1 'polypeptide(L)'
;MPDKQLITESTAAGELKIALRKRMLLAVALLACVGGALVFPFPLQGRLWGDIFDLAHAPVFCLSLICLVGFFDPAAVGAPLRFATILPMTRHRVLLVTLVLMAVGLVGEFLQQFANRNPSWTDVLANSAGLLAGCVWIYSINMHGYRRILLASAAVGILILVNTNPALEAWDGIQQVQNIPVLASFERPREIGNWHPQAASISRTTEWSSDGDTSLSITMQPSEYPGVAMLWLEPDWTNFGTLHFDIRNPNEKPLRLIVKIQDTQHTETGFRHNDRFHQSVTVAPHRVTAVTVDLAEVLNAPAERQMNMQQINMIELFSPNLLESTVFLLDHVWLEK
;
A
#
# COMPACT_ATOMS: atom_id res chain seq x y z
N MET A 1 50.62 17.97 42.22
CA MET A 1 49.58 17.00 41.82
C MET A 1 48.38 17.59 40.99
N PRO A 2 48.44 18.82 40.45
CA PRO A 2 47.32 19.34 39.60
C PRO A 2 47.29 18.81 38.16
N ASP A 3 48.43 18.36 37.58
CA ASP A 3 48.48 17.98 36.17
C ASP A 3 47.72 16.67 35.78
N LYS A 4 47.59 15.73 36.72
CA LYS A 4 46.86 14.48 36.44
C LYS A 4 45.35 14.67 36.37
N GLN A 5 44.76 15.62 37.07
CA GLN A 5 43.34 15.93 37.02
C GLN A 5 42.94 16.61 35.67
N LEU A 6 43.76 17.54 35.22
CA LEU A 6 43.56 18.25 33.94
C LEU A 6 43.66 17.31 32.72
N ILE A 7 44.57 16.33 32.76
CA ILE A 7 44.71 15.33 31.67
C ILE A 7 43.52 14.36 31.64
N THR A 8 43.00 13.95 32.80
CA THR A 8 41.82 13.06 32.88
C THR A 8 40.52 13.78 32.47
N GLU A 9 40.36 15.05 32.80
CA GLU A 9 39.19 15.85 32.35
C GLU A 9 39.24 16.12 30.84
N SER A 10 40.41 16.36 30.26
CA SER A 10 40.57 16.55 28.80
C SER A 10 40.29 15.29 28.01
N THR A 11 40.70 14.11 28.50
CA THR A 11 40.40 12.81 27.84
C THR A 11 38.92 12.44 27.94
N ALA A 12 38.31 12.64 29.11
CA ALA A 12 36.87 12.41 29.31
C ALA A 12 35.99 13.32 28.41
N ALA A 13 36.38 14.59 28.28
CA ALA A 13 35.71 15.54 27.38
C ALA A 13 35.87 15.15 25.88
N GLY A 14 37.02 14.59 25.50
CA GLY A 14 37.28 14.08 24.17
C GLY A 14 36.44 12.85 23.85
N GLU A 15 36.35 11.88 24.73
CA GLU A 15 35.52 10.68 24.58
C GLU A 15 34.04 11.03 24.53
N LEU A 16 33.58 11.99 25.33
CA LEU A 16 32.19 12.47 25.29
C LEU A 16 31.84 13.10 23.94
N LYS A 17 32.72 13.92 23.35
CA LYS A 17 32.53 14.54 22.05
C LYS A 17 32.45 13.48 20.96
N ILE A 18 33.28 12.44 20.99
CA ILE A 18 33.29 11.35 20.02
C ILE A 18 31.97 10.52 20.11
N ALA A 19 31.54 10.23 21.36
CA ALA A 19 30.28 9.49 21.56
C ALA A 19 29.08 10.30 21.09
N LEU A 20 29.03 11.60 21.33
CA LEU A 20 27.97 12.49 20.86
C LEU A 20 27.93 12.56 19.32
N ARG A 21 29.11 12.70 18.67
CA ARG A 21 29.22 12.72 17.22
C ARG A 21 28.72 11.42 16.56
N LYS A 22 29.07 10.26 17.12
CA LYS A 22 28.56 8.95 16.65
C LYS A 22 27.05 8.86 16.77
N ARG A 23 26.46 9.32 17.86
CA ARG A 23 24.99 9.32 18.04
C ARG A 23 24.29 10.27 17.10
N MET A 24 24.83 11.46 16.86
CA MET A 24 24.31 12.38 15.84
C MET A 24 24.34 11.76 14.45
N LEU A 25 25.41 11.07 14.06
CA LEU A 25 25.50 10.38 12.77
C LEU A 25 24.44 9.27 12.66
N LEU A 26 24.22 8.50 13.73
CA LEU A 26 23.16 7.47 13.76
C LEU A 26 21.76 8.08 13.65
N ALA A 27 21.51 9.21 14.33
CA ALA A 27 20.24 9.91 14.24
C ALA A 27 19.97 10.43 12.81
N VAL A 28 21.00 11.03 12.18
CA VAL A 28 20.92 11.51 10.79
C VAL A 28 20.72 10.33 9.84
N ALA A 29 21.44 9.22 10.03
CA ALA A 29 21.27 8.02 9.22
C ALA A 29 19.85 7.44 9.35
N LEU A 30 19.30 7.37 10.56
CA LEU A 30 17.92 6.91 10.78
C LEU A 30 16.90 7.82 10.08
N LEU A 31 17.03 9.13 10.21
CA LEU A 31 16.16 10.11 9.52
C LEU A 31 16.27 10.00 8.00
N ALA A 32 17.50 9.83 7.49
CA ALA A 32 17.73 9.63 6.07
C ALA A 32 17.12 8.29 5.56
N CYS A 33 17.21 7.22 6.34
CA CYS A 33 16.58 5.94 6.01
C CYS A 33 15.05 6.04 6.00
N VAL A 34 14.46 6.67 7.02
CA VAL A 34 13.01 6.86 7.09
C VAL A 34 12.53 7.76 5.95
N GLY A 35 13.17 8.92 5.74
CA GLY A 35 12.85 9.84 4.65
C GLY A 35 13.05 9.21 3.26
N GLY A 36 14.13 8.44 3.10
CA GLY A 36 14.38 7.70 1.87
C GLY A 36 13.30 6.65 1.58
N ALA A 37 12.93 5.86 2.57
CA ALA A 37 11.88 4.85 2.44
C ALA A 37 10.50 5.45 2.09
N LEU A 38 10.23 6.69 2.56
CA LEU A 38 9.00 7.40 2.23
C LEU A 38 8.97 7.90 0.77
N VAL A 39 10.10 8.35 0.22
CA VAL A 39 10.16 9.07 -1.06
C VAL A 39 10.53 8.15 -2.23
N PHE A 40 11.48 7.23 -2.05
CA PHE A 40 11.95 6.40 -3.15
C PHE A 40 10.94 5.30 -3.50
N PRO A 41 10.60 5.12 -4.80
CA PRO A 41 9.80 4.01 -5.24
C PRO A 41 10.54 2.70 -4.95
N PHE A 42 9.86 1.79 -4.28
CA PHE A 42 10.44 0.48 -4.01
C PHE A 42 10.41 -0.36 -5.29
N PRO A 43 11.46 -1.12 -5.61
CA PRO A 43 11.54 -1.88 -6.87
C PRO A 43 10.57 -3.06 -6.94
N LEU A 44 9.93 -3.42 -5.83
CA LEU A 44 8.95 -4.50 -5.78
C LEU A 44 7.57 -3.94 -6.14
N GLN A 45 6.99 -4.50 -7.21
CA GLN A 45 5.69 -4.11 -7.74
C GLN A 45 4.61 -5.07 -7.24
N GLY A 46 3.35 -4.61 -7.27
CA GLY A 46 2.19 -5.38 -6.87
C GLY A 46 1.54 -4.86 -5.57
N ARG A 47 0.28 -5.21 -5.40
CA ARG A 47 -0.57 -4.81 -4.27
C ARG A 47 0.05 -5.15 -2.91
N LEU A 48 0.52 -6.39 -2.76
CA LEU A 48 1.05 -6.89 -1.48
C LEU A 48 2.16 -6.00 -0.91
N TRP A 49 3.04 -5.49 -1.76
CA TRP A 49 4.13 -4.62 -1.30
C TRP A 49 3.62 -3.25 -0.86
N GLY A 50 2.61 -2.69 -1.56
CA GLY A 50 1.93 -1.48 -1.12
C GLY A 50 1.33 -1.66 0.27
N ASP A 51 0.54 -2.72 0.49
CA ASP A 51 -0.10 -3.03 1.76
C ASP A 51 0.91 -3.23 2.91
N ILE A 52 2.06 -3.88 2.63
CA ILE A 52 3.14 -4.04 3.62
C ILE A 52 3.78 -2.69 3.97
N PHE A 53 3.95 -1.78 3.00
CA PHE A 53 4.45 -0.44 3.28
C PHE A 53 3.47 0.35 4.15
N ASP A 54 2.19 0.32 3.85
CA ASP A 54 1.16 0.98 4.65
C ASP A 54 1.16 0.46 6.09
N LEU A 55 1.34 -0.85 6.27
CA LEU A 55 1.47 -1.48 7.58
C LEU A 55 2.72 -1.00 8.35
N ALA A 56 3.78 -0.61 7.66
CA ALA A 56 5.04 -0.19 8.29
C ALA A 56 5.03 1.25 8.82
N HIS A 57 4.17 2.14 8.32
CA HIS A 57 4.16 3.57 8.67
C HIS A 57 4.10 3.82 10.18
N ALA A 58 3.09 3.35 10.88
CA ALA A 58 2.93 3.62 12.31
C ALA A 58 4.04 2.99 13.18
N PRO A 59 4.44 1.71 13.02
CA PRO A 59 5.56 1.12 13.75
C PRO A 59 6.89 1.85 13.51
N VAL A 60 7.19 2.22 12.26
CA VAL A 60 8.45 2.92 11.91
C VAL A 60 8.52 4.28 12.60
N PHE A 61 7.46 5.08 12.57
CA PHE A 61 7.44 6.38 13.24
C PHE A 61 7.49 6.24 14.77
N CYS A 62 6.80 5.25 15.34
CA CYS A 62 6.87 4.93 16.77
C CYS A 62 8.31 4.59 17.20
N LEU A 63 8.93 3.63 16.52
CA LEU A 63 10.30 3.20 16.82
C LEU A 63 11.33 4.32 16.57
N SER A 64 11.16 5.10 15.50
CA SER A 64 12.03 6.24 15.19
C SER A 64 11.98 7.28 16.30
N LEU A 65 10.81 7.59 16.83
CA LEU A 65 10.68 8.51 17.98
C LEU A 65 11.40 7.96 19.20
N ILE A 66 11.16 6.70 19.57
CA ILE A 66 11.79 6.07 20.73
C ILE A 66 13.32 6.05 20.58
N CYS A 67 13.83 5.69 19.40
CA CYS A 67 15.28 5.65 19.12
C CYS A 67 15.91 7.03 19.17
N LEU A 68 15.32 8.04 18.49
CA LEU A 68 15.88 9.40 18.46
C LEU A 68 15.86 10.03 19.84
N VAL A 69 14.78 9.86 20.60
CA VAL A 69 14.70 10.31 21.98
C VAL A 69 15.81 9.68 22.82
N GLY A 70 16.05 8.36 22.68
CA GLY A 70 17.14 7.66 23.35
C GLY A 70 18.55 8.13 22.93
N PHE A 71 18.75 8.48 21.65
CA PHE A 71 20.04 8.97 21.15
C PHE A 71 20.42 10.33 21.71
N PHE A 72 19.44 11.20 21.95
CA PHE A 72 19.67 12.55 22.47
C PHE A 72 19.61 12.65 24.02
N ASP A 73 19.50 11.53 24.72
CA ASP A 73 19.57 11.54 26.20
C ASP A 73 20.99 11.75 26.68
N PRO A 74 21.29 12.87 27.42
CA PRO A 74 22.63 13.16 27.93
C PRO A 74 23.12 12.12 28.92
N ALA A 75 22.25 11.55 29.74
CA ALA A 75 22.63 10.57 30.74
C ALA A 75 23.00 9.20 30.14
N ALA A 76 22.60 8.96 28.90
CA ALA A 76 22.99 7.77 28.15
C ALA A 76 24.31 7.95 27.36
N VAL A 77 24.89 9.16 27.36
CA VAL A 77 26.19 9.44 26.71
C VAL A 77 27.29 8.82 27.58
N GLY A 78 27.85 7.71 27.12
CA GLY A 78 28.84 6.92 27.88
C GLY A 78 28.35 5.56 28.35
N ALA A 79 27.04 5.29 28.35
CA ALA A 79 26.48 3.98 28.59
C ALA A 79 26.37 3.19 27.27
N PRO A 80 26.55 1.84 27.27
CA PRO A 80 26.24 1.03 26.11
C PRO A 80 24.77 1.27 25.71
N LEU A 81 24.49 1.28 24.37
CA LEU A 81 23.13 1.42 23.83
C LEU A 81 22.23 0.28 24.36
N ARG A 82 21.66 0.46 25.52
CA ARG A 82 20.65 -0.42 26.09
C ARG A 82 19.31 0.29 25.96
N PHE A 83 18.42 -0.28 25.16
CA PHE A 83 17.04 0.21 24.97
C PHE A 83 16.23 0.35 26.29
N ALA A 84 16.75 -0.23 27.39
CA ALA A 84 16.08 -0.25 28.70
C ALA A 84 16.34 0.98 29.59
N THR A 85 17.24 1.88 29.23
CA THR A 85 17.57 3.05 30.04
C THR A 85 17.23 4.35 29.32
N ILE A 86 15.97 4.54 28.98
CA ILE A 86 15.45 5.85 28.62
C ILE A 86 15.19 6.57 29.95
N LEU A 87 16.16 7.39 30.36
CA LEU A 87 16.08 8.22 31.56
C LEU A 87 15.06 9.36 31.36
N PRO A 88 14.58 9.99 32.45
CA PRO A 88 13.56 11.03 32.38
C PRO A 88 13.99 12.18 31.49
N MET A 89 13.44 12.19 30.26
CA MET A 89 13.67 13.26 29.30
C MET A 89 12.83 14.47 29.63
N THR A 90 13.38 15.64 29.39
CA THR A 90 12.61 16.88 29.46
C THR A 90 11.49 16.80 28.37
N ARG A 91 10.25 17.11 28.77
CA ARG A 91 9.07 17.08 27.87
C ARG A 91 9.32 17.83 26.55
N HIS A 92 10.13 18.91 26.59
CA HIS A 92 10.49 19.71 25.41
C HIS A 92 11.27 18.91 24.34
N ARG A 93 12.11 17.95 24.73
CA ARG A 93 12.87 17.13 23.77
C ARG A 93 11.98 16.12 23.06
N VAL A 94 11.10 15.45 23.79
CA VAL A 94 10.12 14.55 23.19
C VAL A 94 9.26 15.33 22.19
N LEU A 95 8.74 16.49 22.59
CA LEU A 95 7.95 17.35 21.71
C LEU A 95 8.74 17.78 20.47
N LEU A 96 9.99 18.23 20.62
CA LEU A 96 10.81 18.66 19.49
C LEU A 96 11.04 17.51 18.50
N VAL A 97 11.44 16.32 18.97
CA VAL A 97 11.67 15.16 18.10
C VAL A 97 10.36 14.73 17.42
N THR A 98 9.24 14.75 18.14
CA THR A 98 7.91 14.46 17.56
C THR A 98 7.57 15.43 16.44
N LEU A 99 7.79 16.74 16.64
CA LEU A 99 7.53 17.76 15.61
C LEU A 99 8.45 17.59 14.39
N VAL A 100 9.72 17.25 14.60
CA VAL A 100 10.67 16.98 13.51
C VAL A 100 10.21 15.76 12.70
N LEU A 101 9.85 14.66 13.36
CA LEU A 101 9.37 13.46 12.66
C LEU A 101 8.03 13.71 11.96
N MET A 102 7.12 14.47 12.56
CA MET A 102 5.88 14.89 11.91
C MET A 102 6.17 15.68 10.62
N ALA A 103 7.10 16.62 10.68
CA ALA A 103 7.53 17.39 9.50
C ALA A 103 8.16 16.48 8.43
N VAL A 104 9.01 15.52 8.84
CA VAL A 104 9.59 14.53 7.90
C VAL A 104 8.49 13.71 7.22
N GLY A 105 7.49 13.24 7.98
CA GLY A 105 6.36 12.51 7.41
C GLY A 105 5.57 13.35 6.41
N LEU A 106 5.18 14.57 6.77
CA LEU A 106 4.44 15.48 5.88
C LEU A 106 5.21 15.86 4.61
N VAL A 107 6.52 16.16 4.75
CA VAL A 107 7.38 16.46 3.60
C VAL A 107 7.56 15.21 2.73
N GLY A 108 7.69 14.03 3.34
CA GLY A 108 7.77 12.76 2.62
C GLY A 108 6.54 12.54 1.74
N GLU A 109 5.33 12.67 2.30
CA GLU A 109 4.06 12.56 1.55
C GLU A 109 3.98 13.59 0.40
N PHE A 110 4.38 14.83 0.67
CA PHE A 110 4.42 15.86 -0.38
C PHE A 110 5.41 15.50 -1.50
N LEU A 111 6.58 14.95 -1.17
CA LEU A 111 7.61 14.58 -2.15
C LEU A 111 7.23 13.34 -2.97
N GLN A 112 6.33 12.49 -2.48
CA GLN A 112 5.85 11.30 -3.21
C GLN A 112 5.22 11.66 -4.56
N GLN A 113 4.56 12.81 -4.68
CA GLN A 113 3.98 13.28 -5.95
C GLN A 113 5.03 13.45 -7.08
N PHE A 114 6.30 13.71 -6.72
CA PHE A 114 7.39 13.81 -7.70
C PHE A 114 8.02 12.45 -8.03
N ALA A 115 7.66 11.40 -7.27
CA ALA A 115 8.12 10.03 -7.46
C ALA A 115 7.04 9.11 -8.07
N ASN A 116 6.03 9.69 -8.76
CA ASN A 116 4.88 8.99 -9.32
C ASN A 116 4.08 8.17 -8.29
N ARG A 117 4.04 8.63 -7.05
CA ARG A 117 3.18 8.09 -5.98
C ARG A 117 2.14 9.12 -5.58
N ASN A 118 0.98 8.66 -5.19
CA ASN A 118 -0.09 9.55 -4.72
C ASN A 118 0.04 9.79 -3.22
N PRO A 119 0.14 11.07 -2.77
CA PRO A 119 0.12 11.39 -1.35
C PRO A 119 -1.16 10.88 -0.68
N SER A 120 -1.03 10.30 0.49
CA SER A 120 -2.14 9.69 1.23
C SER A 120 -2.35 10.33 2.59
N TRP A 121 -3.56 10.81 2.86
CA TRP A 121 -3.94 11.26 4.19
C TRP A 121 -3.97 10.12 5.22
N THR A 122 -4.20 8.88 4.78
CA THR A 122 -4.15 7.70 5.65
C THR A 122 -2.75 7.46 6.18
N ASP A 123 -1.70 7.71 5.37
CA ASP A 123 -0.30 7.57 5.77
C ASP A 123 0.10 8.67 6.77
N VAL A 124 -0.37 9.91 6.56
CA VAL A 124 -0.18 10.99 7.53
C VAL A 124 -0.82 10.64 8.88
N LEU A 125 -2.03 10.05 8.87
CA LEU A 125 -2.71 9.61 10.09
C LEU A 125 -1.99 8.43 10.75
N ALA A 126 -1.49 7.46 9.98
CA ALA A 126 -0.72 6.33 10.48
C ALA A 126 0.60 6.79 11.13
N ASN A 127 1.35 7.70 10.46
CA ASN A 127 2.56 8.32 11.01
C ASN A 127 2.27 9.04 12.33
N SER A 128 1.19 9.82 12.38
CA SER A 128 0.76 10.57 13.56
C SER A 128 0.37 9.64 14.72
N ALA A 129 -0.34 8.56 14.43
CA ALA A 129 -0.72 7.54 15.42
C ALA A 129 0.52 6.80 15.96
N GLY A 130 1.49 6.49 15.09
CA GLY A 130 2.78 5.94 15.49
C GLY A 130 3.55 6.85 16.45
N LEU A 131 3.63 8.16 16.14
CA LEU A 131 4.24 9.15 17.02
C LEU A 131 3.50 9.26 18.37
N LEU A 132 2.16 9.24 18.35
CA LEU A 132 1.35 9.24 19.58
C LEU A 132 1.65 8.01 20.44
N ALA A 133 1.67 6.83 19.84
CA ALA A 133 1.99 5.58 20.52
C ALA A 133 3.40 5.65 21.14
N GLY A 134 4.39 6.17 20.40
CA GLY A 134 5.76 6.39 20.90
C GLY A 134 5.81 7.35 22.07
N CYS A 135 5.08 8.48 22.03
CA CYS A 135 4.98 9.43 23.15
C CYS A 135 4.37 8.76 24.39
N VAL A 136 3.25 8.01 24.23
CA VAL A 136 2.59 7.30 25.33
C VAL A 136 3.52 6.24 25.91
N TRP A 137 4.26 5.50 25.06
CA TRP A 137 5.25 4.52 25.49
C TRP A 137 6.37 5.16 26.31
N ILE A 138 7.00 6.23 25.81
CA ILE A 138 8.05 6.98 26.51
C ILE A 138 7.53 7.50 27.86
N TYR A 139 6.32 8.02 27.90
CA TYR A 139 5.70 8.47 29.13
C TYR A 139 5.46 7.33 30.11
N SER A 140 5.07 6.15 29.64
CA SER A 140 4.81 4.96 30.46
C SER A 140 6.07 4.49 31.21
N ILE A 141 7.26 4.60 30.60
CA ILE A 141 8.53 4.17 31.20
C ILE A 141 8.84 4.96 32.49
N ASN A 142 8.37 6.20 32.60
CA ASN A 142 8.55 7.06 33.77
C ASN A 142 7.47 6.85 34.84
N MET A 143 6.52 5.92 34.62
CA MET A 143 5.48 5.60 35.58
C MET A 143 5.80 4.31 36.35
N HIS A 144 5.11 4.09 37.48
CA HIS A 144 5.29 2.92 38.32
C HIS A 144 3.95 2.19 38.51
N GLY A 145 4.02 0.90 38.84
CA GLY A 145 2.84 0.07 39.11
C GLY A 145 1.87 -0.04 37.96
N TYR A 146 0.57 -0.08 38.25
CA TYR A 146 -0.48 -0.30 37.27
C TYR A 146 -0.55 0.80 36.18
N ARG A 147 -0.16 2.04 36.50
CA ARG A 147 -0.14 3.16 35.53
C ARG A 147 0.82 2.91 34.39
N ARG A 148 2.00 2.31 34.67
CA ARG A 148 2.96 1.91 33.64
C ARG A 148 2.35 0.89 32.68
N ILE A 149 1.71 -0.14 33.25
CA ILE A 149 1.09 -1.22 32.46
C ILE A 149 -0.04 -0.63 31.60
N LEU A 150 -0.90 0.20 32.19
CA LEU A 150 -2.03 0.81 31.49
C LEU A 150 -1.55 1.65 30.29
N LEU A 151 -0.56 2.51 30.48
CA LEU A 151 -0.05 3.36 29.40
C LEU A 151 0.71 2.56 28.35
N ALA A 152 1.52 1.58 28.74
CA ALA A 152 2.20 0.70 27.80
C ALA A 152 1.19 -0.09 26.95
N SER A 153 0.14 -0.63 27.58
CA SER A 153 -0.96 -1.31 26.87
C SER A 153 -1.72 -0.37 25.95
N ALA A 154 -1.92 0.90 26.36
CA ALA A 154 -2.54 1.91 25.50
C ALA A 154 -1.69 2.21 24.25
N ALA A 155 -0.35 2.34 24.40
CA ALA A 155 0.54 2.53 23.26
C ALA A 155 0.48 1.35 22.27
N VAL A 156 0.50 0.12 22.78
CA VAL A 156 0.34 -1.09 21.94
C VAL A 156 -1.05 -1.13 21.31
N GLY A 157 -2.09 -0.77 22.05
CA GLY A 157 -3.47 -0.70 21.54
C GLY A 157 -3.64 0.29 20.39
N ILE A 158 -2.99 1.46 20.45
CA ILE A 158 -2.96 2.44 19.35
C ILE A 158 -2.32 1.81 18.10
N LEU A 159 -1.17 1.15 18.24
CA LEU A 159 -0.49 0.50 17.11
C LEU A 159 -1.33 -0.63 16.52
N ILE A 160 -1.96 -1.46 17.34
CA ILE A 160 -2.86 -2.52 16.86
C ILE A 160 -4.03 -1.89 16.08
N LEU A 161 -4.69 -0.90 16.66
CA LEU A 161 -5.88 -0.29 16.08
C LEU A 161 -5.58 0.33 14.70
N VAL A 162 -4.51 1.13 14.59
CA VAL A 162 -4.17 1.81 13.33
C VAL A 162 -3.68 0.84 12.26
N ASN A 163 -3.04 -0.27 12.65
CA ASN A 163 -2.53 -1.28 11.71
C ASN A 163 -3.54 -2.41 11.40
N THR A 164 -4.73 -2.42 12.01
CA THR A 164 -5.71 -3.50 11.79
C THR A 164 -6.16 -3.56 10.32
N ASN A 165 -6.52 -2.43 9.71
CA ASN A 165 -6.95 -2.43 8.31
C ASN A 165 -5.79 -2.72 7.34
N PRO A 166 -4.62 -2.06 7.42
CA PRO A 166 -3.46 -2.42 6.60
C PRO A 166 -3.04 -3.89 6.73
N ALA A 167 -3.11 -4.47 7.95
CA ALA A 167 -2.79 -5.88 8.17
C ALA A 167 -3.79 -6.83 7.48
N LEU A 168 -5.06 -6.48 7.47
CA LEU A 168 -6.09 -7.25 6.77
C LEU A 168 -5.96 -7.12 5.25
N GLU A 169 -5.54 -5.96 4.73
CA GLU A 169 -5.25 -5.75 3.31
C GLU A 169 -4.01 -6.52 2.88
N ALA A 170 -2.92 -6.45 3.64
CA ALA A 170 -1.73 -7.24 3.38
C ALA A 170 -2.02 -8.77 3.42
N TRP A 171 -2.86 -9.22 4.35
CA TRP A 171 -3.29 -10.61 4.39
C TRP A 171 -4.08 -11.01 3.14
N ASP A 172 -5.00 -10.15 2.68
CA ASP A 172 -5.75 -10.38 1.45
C ASP A 172 -4.84 -10.39 0.22
N GLY A 173 -3.84 -9.50 0.16
CA GLY A 173 -2.80 -9.51 -0.88
C GLY A 173 -1.99 -10.80 -0.91
N ILE A 174 -1.60 -11.35 0.26
CA ILE A 174 -0.94 -12.65 0.35
C ILE A 174 -1.84 -13.76 -0.22
N GLN A 175 -3.12 -13.77 0.14
CA GLN A 175 -4.06 -14.75 -0.39
C GLN A 175 -4.28 -14.61 -1.89
N GLN A 176 -4.28 -13.39 -2.43
CA GLN A 176 -4.38 -13.16 -3.89
C GLN A 176 -3.19 -13.82 -4.63
N VAL A 177 -1.97 -13.62 -4.16
CA VAL A 177 -0.77 -14.25 -4.73
C VAL A 177 -0.83 -15.78 -4.63
N GLN A 178 -1.32 -16.32 -3.51
CA GLN A 178 -1.45 -17.77 -3.31
C GLN A 178 -2.54 -18.40 -4.17
N ASN A 179 -3.56 -17.64 -4.59
CA ASN A 179 -4.68 -18.13 -5.37
C ASN A 179 -4.40 -18.17 -6.89
N ILE A 180 -3.26 -17.67 -7.36
CA ILE A 180 -2.89 -17.75 -8.77
C ILE A 180 -2.97 -19.23 -9.21
N PRO A 181 -3.67 -19.51 -10.31
CA PRO A 181 -4.02 -18.62 -11.43
C PRO A 181 -5.35 -17.85 -11.31
N VAL A 182 -6.12 -17.97 -10.21
CA VAL A 182 -7.38 -17.23 -10.03
C VAL A 182 -7.03 -15.79 -9.62
N LEU A 183 -7.42 -14.83 -10.47
CA LEU A 183 -7.22 -13.40 -10.25
C LEU A 183 -8.35 -12.81 -9.39
N ALA A 184 -9.59 -13.25 -9.59
CA ALA A 184 -10.74 -12.87 -8.78
C ALA A 184 -11.81 -13.95 -8.80
N SER A 185 -12.27 -14.36 -7.61
CA SER A 185 -13.38 -15.28 -7.39
C SER A 185 -14.58 -14.60 -6.74
N PHE A 186 -14.39 -13.39 -6.19
CA PHE A 186 -15.36 -12.61 -5.41
C PHE A 186 -15.87 -13.29 -4.13
N GLU A 187 -15.31 -14.44 -3.75
CA GLU A 187 -15.67 -15.15 -2.52
C GLU A 187 -15.21 -14.39 -1.26
N ARG A 188 -14.13 -13.62 -1.38
CA ARG A 188 -13.61 -12.80 -0.28
C ARG A 188 -14.12 -11.36 -0.38
N PRO A 189 -14.68 -10.79 0.70
CA PRO A 189 -15.25 -9.44 0.68
C PRO A 189 -14.27 -8.34 0.25
N ARG A 190 -12.95 -8.52 0.49
CA ARG A 190 -11.93 -7.53 0.17
C ARG A 190 -11.49 -7.55 -1.30
N GLU A 191 -11.76 -8.59 -2.05
CA GLU A 191 -11.47 -8.65 -3.49
C GLU A 191 -12.13 -7.52 -4.27
N ILE A 192 -13.28 -7.01 -3.81
CA ILE A 192 -13.96 -5.88 -4.43
C ILE A 192 -13.09 -4.61 -4.44
N GLY A 193 -12.18 -4.46 -3.47
CA GLY A 193 -11.24 -3.34 -3.42
C GLY A 193 -10.22 -3.31 -4.56
N ASN A 194 -10.04 -4.41 -5.28
CA ASN A 194 -9.17 -4.48 -6.46
C ASN A 194 -9.84 -3.87 -7.70
N TRP A 195 -11.15 -3.68 -7.64
CA TRP A 195 -11.97 -3.23 -8.74
C TRP A 195 -12.42 -1.78 -8.56
N HIS A 196 -12.11 -0.95 -9.54
CA HIS A 196 -12.38 0.48 -9.53
C HIS A 196 -13.49 0.81 -10.52
N PRO A 197 -14.68 1.22 -10.06
CA PRO A 197 -15.77 1.59 -10.93
C PRO A 197 -15.54 2.98 -11.56
N GLN A 198 -15.84 3.12 -12.85
CA GLN A 198 -15.85 4.36 -13.59
C GLN A 198 -17.26 4.63 -14.11
N ALA A 199 -17.89 5.71 -13.70
CA ALA A 199 -19.31 5.98 -13.96
C ALA A 199 -20.19 4.75 -13.71
N ALA A 200 -19.88 4.00 -12.64
CA ALA A 200 -20.54 2.76 -12.26
C ALA A 200 -20.55 2.60 -10.75
N SER A 201 -21.33 1.67 -10.24
CA SER A 201 -21.26 1.17 -8.87
C SER A 201 -21.06 -0.35 -8.88
N ILE A 202 -20.34 -0.85 -7.88
CA ILE A 202 -20.03 -2.27 -7.75
C ILE A 202 -20.46 -2.79 -6.38
N SER A 203 -20.92 -4.04 -6.34
CA SER A 203 -21.24 -4.76 -5.12
C SER A 203 -21.11 -6.25 -5.32
N ARG A 204 -20.79 -6.99 -4.26
CA ARG A 204 -20.90 -8.44 -4.28
C ARG A 204 -22.36 -8.86 -4.26
N THR A 205 -22.69 -9.94 -4.99
CA THR A 205 -24.04 -10.48 -5.05
C THR A 205 -24.02 -12.02 -5.03
N THR A 206 -25.07 -12.61 -4.49
CA THR A 206 -25.34 -14.04 -4.52
C THR A 206 -26.47 -14.40 -5.51
N GLU A 207 -26.91 -13.45 -6.33
CA GLU A 207 -27.97 -13.69 -7.34
C GLU A 207 -27.54 -14.66 -8.45
N TRP A 208 -26.25 -14.69 -8.71
CA TRP A 208 -25.64 -15.59 -9.66
C TRP A 208 -24.13 -15.67 -9.40
N SER A 209 -23.55 -16.84 -9.61
CA SER A 209 -22.12 -17.10 -9.71
C SER A 209 -21.88 -18.19 -10.75
N SER A 210 -20.72 -18.23 -11.37
CA SER A 210 -20.27 -19.33 -12.21
C SER A 210 -19.34 -20.28 -11.46
N ASP A 211 -18.67 -19.76 -10.46
CA ASP A 211 -17.83 -20.52 -9.51
C ASP A 211 -18.10 -20.02 -8.09
N GLY A 212 -18.19 -20.93 -7.10
CA GLY A 212 -18.50 -20.56 -5.73
C GLY A 212 -19.92 -20.01 -5.53
N ASP A 213 -20.06 -19.08 -4.56
CA ASP A 213 -21.37 -18.57 -4.10
C ASP A 213 -21.63 -17.11 -4.46
N THR A 214 -20.61 -16.36 -4.87
CA THR A 214 -20.69 -14.89 -5.06
C THR A 214 -20.03 -14.42 -6.35
N SER A 215 -20.56 -13.35 -6.91
CA SER A 215 -20.02 -12.65 -8.08
C SER A 215 -19.98 -11.15 -7.87
N LEU A 216 -19.39 -10.40 -8.80
CA LEU A 216 -19.40 -8.94 -8.83
C LEU A 216 -20.56 -8.44 -9.67
N SER A 217 -21.48 -7.68 -9.06
CA SER A 217 -22.51 -6.92 -9.73
C SER A 217 -21.99 -5.53 -10.06
N ILE A 218 -22.03 -5.15 -11.35
CA ILE A 218 -21.60 -3.85 -11.86
C ILE A 218 -22.81 -3.14 -12.47
N THR A 219 -23.20 -1.99 -11.87
CA THR A 219 -24.26 -1.13 -12.39
C THR A 219 -23.63 0.10 -13.04
N MET A 220 -23.57 0.10 -14.36
CA MET A 220 -23.06 1.21 -15.16
C MET A 220 -24.11 2.31 -15.32
N GLN A 221 -23.68 3.56 -15.23
CA GLN A 221 -24.51 4.74 -15.48
C GLN A 221 -24.26 5.30 -16.89
N PRO A 222 -25.23 6.01 -17.49
CA PRO A 222 -25.01 6.66 -18.78
C PRO A 222 -23.76 7.52 -18.79
N SER A 223 -22.81 7.19 -19.65
CA SER A 223 -21.52 7.87 -19.79
C SER A 223 -20.84 7.44 -21.10
N GLU A 224 -19.76 8.12 -21.45
CA GLU A 224 -18.94 7.78 -22.62
C GLU A 224 -18.23 6.43 -22.47
N TYR A 225 -17.66 6.15 -21.27
CA TYR A 225 -16.92 4.90 -20.98
C TYR A 225 -17.23 4.39 -19.56
N PRO A 226 -18.49 4.03 -19.24
CA PRO A 226 -18.80 3.45 -17.94
C PRO A 226 -18.33 2.01 -17.87
N GLY A 227 -17.81 1.61 -16.74
CA GLY A 227 -17.31 0.25 -16.56
C GLY A 227 -16.59 0.04 -15.24
N VAL A 228 -15.73 -0.98 -15.21
CA VAL A 228 -14.95 -1.34 -14.03
C VAL A 228 -13.56 -1.79 -14.45
N ALA A 229 -12.54 -1.40 -13.69
CA ALA A 229 -11.17 -1.80 -13.94
C ALA A 229 -10.60 -2.54 -12.73
N MET A 230 -9.96 -3.68 -12.93
CA MET A 230 -9.11 -4.34 -11.96
C MET A 230 -7.70 -3.73 -12.05
N LEU A 231 -7.27 -3.00 -11.01
CA LEU A 231 -5.98 -2.32 -10.95
C LEU A 231 -4.96 -3.06 -10.09
N TRP A 232 -5.42 -3.81 -9.09
CA TRP A 232 -4.56 -4.55 -8.17
C TRP A 232 -4.59 -6.03 -8.53
N LEU A 233 -3.76 -6.41 -9.49
CA LEU A 233 -3.65 -7.79 -9.99
C LEU A 233 -2.20 -8.27 -9.90
N GLU A 234 -1.99 -9.59 -10.03
CA GLU A 234 -0.65 -10.15 -10.20
C GLU A 234 -0.12 -9.76 -11.58
N PRO A 235 1.03 -9.07 -11.66
CA PRO A 235 1.48 -8.46 -12.92
C PRO A 235 2.13 -9.43 -13.91
N ASP A 236 2.70 -10.57 -13.47
CA ASP A 236 3.46 -11.49 -14.33
C ASP A 236 2.58 -12.57 -14.94
N TRP A 237 2.26 -12.40 -16.23
CA TRP A 237 1.46 -13.32 -17.01
C TRP A 237 2.27 -14.15 -18.02
N THR A 238 3.60 -14.12 -17.95
CA THR A 238 4.50 -14.77 -18.94
C THR A 238 4.33 -16.29 -19.03
N ASN A 239 3.82 -16.95 -17.98
CA ASN A 239 3.66 -18.39 -17.92
C ASN A 239 2.25 -18.88 -18.25
N PHE A 240 1.37 -18.00 -18.76
CA PHE A 240 -0.02 -18.28 -19.07
C PHE A 240 -0.30 -18.06 -20.56
N GLY A 241 -1.27 -18.80 -21.08
CA GLY A 241 -1.68 -18.73 -22.49
C GLY A 241 -2.99 -18.00 -22.70
N THR A 242 -3.91 -18.07 -21.74
CA THR A 242 -5.25 -17.48 -21.86
C THR A 242 -5.73 -16.85 -20.56
N LEU A 243 -6.56 -15.79 -20.69
CA LEU A 243 -7.35 -15.22 -19.60
C LEU A 243 -8.82 -15.61 -19.81
N HIS A 244 -9.48 -16.06 -18.77
CA HIS A 244 -10.88 -16.45 -18.76
C HIS A 244 -11.68 -15.67 -17.74
N PHE A 245 -12.96 -15.42 -18.03
CA PHE A 245 -13.93 -14.91 -17.07
C PHE A 245 -15.36 -15.09 -17.61
N ASP A 246 -16.34 -15.11 -16.73
CA ASP A 246 -17.73 -15.28 -17.05
C ASP A 246 -18.52 -13.99 -16.83
N ILE A 247 -19.32 -13.62 -17.83
CA ILE A 247 -20.21 -12.45 -17.78
C ILE A 247 -21.66 -12.91 -17.93
N ARG A 248 -22.52 -12.49 -17.01
CA ARG A 248 -23.97 -12.60 -17.13
C ARG A 248 -24.59 -11.25 -17.46
N ASN A 249 -25.44 -11.22 -18.47
CA ASN A 249 -26.29 -10.08 -18.81
C ASN A 249 -27.71 -10.32 -18.26
N PRO A 250 -28.17 -9.68 -17.19
CA PRO A 250 -29.55 -9.85 -16.71
C PRO A 250 -30.56 -8.98 -17.44
N ASN A 251 -30.14 -8.10 -18.35
CA ASN A 251 -31.01 -7.13 -19.04
C ASN A 251 -31.77 -7.76 -20.25
N GLU A 252 -32.82 -7.06 -20.69
CA GLU A 252 -33.64 -7.41 -21.86
C GLU A 252 -32.93 -7.12 -23.20
N LYS A 253 -31.89 -6.29 -23.19
CA LYS A 253 -31.13 -5.89 -24.39
C LYS A 253 -29.75 -6.57 -24.40
N PRO A 254 -29.19 -6.85 -25.60
CA PRO A 254 -27.81 -7.28 -25.71
C PRO A 254 -26.89 -6.25 -25.10
N LEU A 255 -25.88 -6.70 -24.36
CA LEU A 255 -24.85 -5.86 -23.75
C LEU A 255 -23.55 -5.99 -24.54
N ARG A 256 -23.03 -4.87 -25.02
CA ARG A 256 -21.70 -4.83 -25.63
C ARG A 256 -20.71 -4.28 -24.64
N LEU A 257 -19.65 -5.05 -24.36
CA LEU A 257 -18.52 -4.67 -23.53
C LEU A 257 -17.24 -4.68 -24.34
N ILE A 258 -16.31 -3.82 -23.96
CA ILE A 258 -14.93 -3.85 -24.42
C ILE A 258 -14.08 -4.40 -23.26
N VAL A 259 -13.32 -5.45 -23.55
CA VAL A 259 -12.25 -5.95 -22.69
C VAL A 259 -10.98 -5.20 -23.07
N LYS A 260 -10.37 -4.51 -22.13
CA LYS A 260 -9.11 -3.79 -22.33
C LYS A 260 -8.07 -4.35 -21.37
N ILE A 261 -6.87 -4.61 -21.88
CA ILE A 261 -5.72 -5.03 -21.08
C ILE A 261 -4.54 -4.12 -21.45
N GLN A 262 -3.79 -3.70 -20.43
CA GLN A 262 -2.60 -2.87 -20.62
C GLN A 262 -1.52 -3.23 -19.61
N ASP A 263 -0.28 -2.84 -19.92
CA ASP A 263 0.88 -2.89 -19.06
C ASP A 263 1.24 -1.51 -18.50
N THR A 264 2.26 -1.45 -17.65
CA THR A 264 2.74 -0.20 -17.04
C THR A 264 3.27 0.80 -18.06
N GLN A 265 3.80 0.36 -19.22
CA GLN A 265 4.35 1.23 -20.26
C GLN A 265 3.27 2.04 -21.00
N HIS A 266 2.02 1.59 -20.95
CA HIS A 266 0.90 2.30 -21.60
C HIS A 266 0.71 3.74 -21.07
N THR A 267 1.00 3.98 -19.80
CA THR A 267 0.99 5.33 -19.20
C THR A 267 2.07 6.23 -19.80
N GLU A 268 3.24 5.68 -20.09
CA GLU A 268 4.38 6.42 -20.66
C GLU A 268 4.13 6.81 -22.11
N THR A 269 3.33 6.04 -22.83
CA THR A 269 2.95 6.31 -24.24
C THR A 269 1.80 7.32 -24.37
N GLY A 270 1.32 7.90 -23.26
CA GLY A 270 0.24 8.89 -23.26
C GLY A 270 -1.15 8.30 -23.53
N PHE A 271 -1.39 7.05 -23.10
CA PHE A 271 -2.67 6.36 -23.21
C PHE A 271 -3.19 6.20 -24.64
N ARG A 272 -2.30 5.98 -25.61
CA ARG A 272 -2.68 5.82 -27.00
C ARG A 272 -3.55 4.60 -27.21
N HIS A 273 -4.64 4.73 -27.95
CA HIS A 273 -5.58 3.64 -28.22
C HIS A 273 -4.92 2.42 -28.88
N ASN A 274 -3.93 2.61 -29.74
CA ASN A 274 -3.19 1.56 -30.44
C ASN A 274 -2.02 0.96 -29.63
N ASP A 275 -1.85 1.35 -28.35
CA ASP A 275 -0.80 0.83 -27.46
C ASP A 275 -1.36 -0.06 -26.35
N ARG A 276 -2.49 -0.72 -26.59
CA ARG A 276 -3.16 -1.59 -25.62
C ARG A 276 -3.96 -2.67 -26.35
N PHE A 277 -4.26 -3.76 -25.64
CA PHE A 277 -5.22 -4.75 -26.12
C PHE A 277 -6.66 -4.25 -25.91
N HIS A 278 -7.54 -4.55 -26.87
CA HIS A 278 -8.98 -4.36 -26.74
C HIS A 278 -9.75 -5.36 -27.60
N GLN A 279 -10.77 -5.98 -27.04
CA GLN A 279 -11.66 -6.93 -27.70
C GLN A 279 -13.11 -6.58 -27.38
N SER A 280 -13.99 -6.64 -28.37
CA SER A 280 -15.43 -6.46 -28.19
C SER A 280 -16.10 -7.79 -27.87
N VAL A 281 -16.87 -7.82 -26.77
CA VAL A 281 -17.68 -8.94 -26.34
C VAL A 281 -19.16 -8.53 -26.35
N THR A 282 -20.03 -9.33 -26.92
CA THR A 282 -21.49 -9.10 -26.89
C THR A 282 -22.15 -10.23 -26.10
N VAL A 283 -22.81 -9.86 -25.01
CA VAL A 283 -23.55 -10.79 -24.16
C VAL A 283 -25.05 -10.66 -24.46
N ALA A 284 -25.66 -11.73 -24.92
CA ALA A 284 -27.09 -11.76 -25.25
C ALA A 284 -27.97 -11.56 -24.00
N PRO A 285 -29.21 -11.07 -24.14
CA PRO A 285 -30.13 -10.89 -23.02
C PRO A 285 -30.31 -12.18 -22.21
N HIS A 286 -30.31 -12.05 -20.89
CA HIS A 286 -30.50 -13.15 -19.94
C HIS A 286 -29.53 -14.35 -20.12
N ARG A 287 -28.36 -14.11 -20.72
CA ARG A 287 -27.36 -15.17 -20.97
C ARG A 287 -26.11 -14.96 -20.20
N VAL A 288 -25.42 -16.06 -19.99
CA VAL A 288 -24.02 -16.10 -19.54
C VAL A 288 -23.13 -16.30 -20.77
N THR A 289 -22.01 -15.61 -20.80
CA THR A 289 -21.00 -15.78 -21.85
C THR A 289 -19.65 -16.00 -21.12
N ALA A 290 -19.05 -17.16 -21.36
CA ALA A 290 -17.67 -17.42 -21.03
C ALA A 290 -16.78 -16.68 -22.05
N VAL A 291 -15.92 -15.82 -21.54
CA VAL A 291 -14.98 -15.04 -22.35
C VAL A 291 -13.60 -15.64 -22.21
N THR A 292 -12.96 -15.87 -23.35
CA THR A 292 -11.56 -16.30 -23.43
C THR A 292 -10.78 -15.26 -24.22
N VAL A 293 -9.66 -14.83 -23.67
CA VAL A 293 -8.72 -13.91 -24.31
C VAL A 293 -7.40 -14.63 -24.50
N ASP A 294 -6.93 -14.74 -25.74
CA ASP A 294 -5.61 -15.29 -26.08
C ASP A 294 -4.52 -14.27 -25.68
N LEU A 295 -3.60 -14.68 -24.79
CA LEU A 295 -2.51 -13.82 -24.33
C LEU A 295 -1.44 -13.59 -25.40
N ALA A 296 -1.39 -14.41 -26.46
CA ALA A 296 -0.56 -14.11 -27.62
C ALA A 296 -1.11 -12.90 -28.41
N GLU A 297 -2.44 -12.74 -28.48
CA GLU A 297 -3.05 -11.54 -29.04
C GLU A 297 -2.80 -10.32 -28.15
N VAL A 298 -2.84 -10.47 -26.82
CA VAL A 298 -2.50 -9.39 -25.87
C VAL A 298 -1.05 -8.93 -26.03
N LEU A 299 -0.10 -9.88 -26.12
CA LEU A 299 1.32 -9.60 -26.31
C LEU A 299 1.57 -8.76 -27.59
N ASN A 300 0.87 -9.06 -28.67
CA ASN A 300 1.07 -8.42 -29.98
C ASN A 300 0.09 -7.27 -30.28
N ALA A 301 -0.74 -6.87 -29.31
CA ALA A 301 -1.76 -5.83 -29.51
C ALA A 301 -1.19 -4.41 -29.72
N PRO A 302 -0.15 -3.96 -29.02
CA PRO A 302 0.44 -2.65 -29.27
C PRO A 302 1.05 -2.57 -30.68
N ALA A 303 0.75 -1.48 -31.39
CA ALA A 303 1.14 -1.33 -32.81
C ALA A 303 2.66 -1.12 -33.00
N GLU A 304 3.36 -0.54 -32.03
CA GLU A 304 4.77 -0.12 -32.17
C GLU A 304 5.72 -0.90 -31.24
N ARG A 305 5.20 -1.80 -30.39
CA ARG A 305 5.97 -2.60 -29.41
C ARG A 305 5.23 -3.90 -29.10
N GLN A 306 5.82 -4.76 -28.28
CA GLN A 306 5.09 -5.84 -27.63
C GLN A 306 4.64 -5.40 -26.24
N MET A 307 3.51 -5.94 -25.75
CA MET A 307 3.03 -5.79 -24.40
C MET A 307 4.04 -6.42 -23.42
N ASN A 308 4.36 -5.73 -22.35
CA ASN A 308 5.22 -6.30 -21.30
C ASN A 308 4.39 -7.21 -20.38
N MET A 309 4.39 -8.51 -20.70
CA MET A 309 3.62 -9.52 -19.97
C MET A 309 4.09 -9.75 -18.53
N GLN A 310 5.26 -9.23 -18.12
CA GLN A 310 5.70 -9.24 -16.72
C GLN A 310 5.15 -8.07 -15.92
N GLN A 311 4.49 -7.11 -16.57
CA GLN A 311 4.05 -5.87 -15.95
C GLN A 311 2.63 -5.48 -16.38
N ILE A 312 1.74 -6.45 -16.54
CA ILE A 312 0.31 -6.18 -16.75
C ILE A 312 -0.22 -5.47 -15.50
N ASN A 313 -0.88 -4.34 -15.70
CA ASN A 313 -1.33 -3.51 -14.58
C ASN A 313 -2.83 -3.21 -14.56
N MET A 314 -3.57 -3.57 -15.62
CA MET A 314 -5.00 -3.33 -15.66
C MET A 314 -5.75 -4.31 -16.59
N ILE A 315 -6.89 -4.78 -16.11
CA ILE A 315 -7.99 -5.34 -16.91
C ILE A 315 -9.17 -4.40 -16.74
N GLU A 316 -9.76 -3.93 -17.82
CA GLU A 316 -10.94 -3.05 -17.78
C GLU A 316 -12.07 -3.61 -18.65
N LEU A 317 -13.28 -3.61 -18.10
CA LEU A 317 -14.51 -3.95 -18.79
C LEU A 317 -15.41 -2.73 -18.83
N PHE A 318 -15.71 -2.21 -20.01
CA PHE A 318 -16.53 -1.00 -20.16
C PHE A 318 -17.44 -1.06 -21.39
N SER A 319 -18.51 -0.28 -21.37
CA SER A 319 -19.42 -0.13 -22.50
C SER A 319 -19.27 1.25 -23.12
N PRO A 320 -18.90 1.38 -24.41
CA PRO A 320 -18.75 2.69 -25.03
C PRO A 320 -20.10 3.35 -25.30
N ASN A 321 -20.23 4.64 -24.98
CA ASN A 321 -21.40 5.49 -25.23
C ASN A 321 -22.71 4.90 -24.69
N LEU A 322 -22.72 4.48 -23.43
CA LEU A 322 -23.89 3.92 -22.77
C LEU A 322 -24.95 5.03 -22.56
N LEU A 323 -26.17 4.80 -23.04
CA LEU A 323 -27.26 5.78 -22.98
C LEU A 323 -28.25 5.52 -21.82
N GLU A 324 -28.33 4.28 -21.33
CA GLU A 324 -29.24 3.87 -20.26
C GLU A 324 -28.45 3.12 -19.18
N SER A 325 -28.87 3.25 -17.91
CA SER A 325 -28.27 2.46 -16.84
C SER A 325 -28.39 0.97 -17.12
N THR A 326 -27.31 0.22 -16.97
CA THR A 326 -27.22 -1.19 -17.36
C THR A 326 -26.41 -1.95 -16.32
N VAL A 327 -26.87 -3.16 -16.00
CA VAL A 327 -26.20 -4.05 -15.04
C VAL A 327 -25.56 -5.22 -15.77
N PHE A 328 -24.40 -5.66 -15.30
CA PHE A 328 -23.88 -6.98 -15.63
C PHE A 328 -23.22 -7.61 -14.40
N LEU A 329 -23.10 -8.94 -14.42
CA LEU A 329 -22.45 -9.70 -13.36
C LEU A 329 -21.19 -10.32 -13.95
N LEU A 330 -20.09 -10.23 -13.19
CA LEU A 330 -18.78 -10.75 -13.55
C LEU A 330 -18.35 -11.76 -12.49
N ASP A 331 -17.81 -12.89 -12.95
CA ASP A 331 -17.32 -13.92 -12.05
C ASP A 331 -16.15 -14.70 -12.63
N HIS A 332 -15.43 -15.42 -11.77
CA HIS A 332 -14.40 -16.41 -12.09
C HIS A 332 -13.35 -15.88 -13.09
N VAL A 333 -12.58 -14.87 -12.68
CA VAL A 333 -11.48 -14.31 -13.48
C VAL A 333 -10.21 -15.09 -13.22
N TRP A 334 -9.66 -15.80 -14.21
CA TRP A 334 -8.51 -16.67 -14.02
C TRP A 334 -7.63 -16.81 -15.27
N LEU A 335 -6.38 -17.19 -15.05
CA LEU A 335 -5.37 -17.43 -16.08
C LEU A 335 -5.18 -18.93 -16.30
N GLU A 336 -5.03 -19.38 -17.55
CA GLU A 336 -4.72 -20.76 -17.93
C GLU A 336 -3.37 -20.83 -18.67
N LYS A 337 -2.64 -21.97 -18.48
CA LYS A 337 -1.32 -22.21 -19.11
C LYS A 337 -1.45 -22.61 -20.56
#